data_d2deb6f9e918a349978caa10fb9dd9ed
#
_entry.id   d2deb6f9e918a349978caa10fb9dd9ed
#
_cell.length_a   1.000
_cell.length_b   1.000
_cell.length_c   1.000
_cell.angle_alpha   90.00
_cell.angle_beta   90.00
_cell.angle_gamma   90.00
#
_symmetry.space_group_name_H-M   'P 1'
#
loop_
_entity.id
_entity.type
_entity.pdbx_description
1 polymer ?
#
loop_
_entity_poly.entity_id
_entity_poly.type
_entity_poly.pdbx_seq_one_letter_code
_entity_poly.pdbx_strand_id
1 'polypeptide(L)'
;MIFSNVLHICLLIAPAARSAPFLAAVQADYDAIVIGGGPAGLAATSGLARVRRNVLLIDSGEYRNDPTRHAHDILGFDGVTPAWLRFAARRQISDYGTVDLVNGTVIEVQPQENNTFFKVLADYPGNKSVSFTTRKVVLATGMRDILPSTTGLAESWGKGIYWCPWCDGHEHADQDLGILARLDSAVTSVREILSLNTDIILFVNGTDTPENRNVTEEKFPGWEKYLKLLNVKIENRTLASITKLRDGATPYADASLPTHPEHDLFQVDFVDKKDPILRNAFFADFPSEQRSKVGENAGVQLYGNKLAADSSKGLVSNVPGIFAIGDANSDNITNVPHAFFSGKRTAVFLHGKYDVVQN
;
A
#
# COMPACT_ATOMS: atom_id res chain seq x y z
N MET A 1 67.06 19.78 68.87
CA MET A 1 66.70 19.57 67.42
C MET A 1 65.22 19.35 67.36
N ILE A 2 64.46 20.40 66.95
CA ILE A 2 63.02 20.36 66.86
C ILE A 2 62.68 20.35 65.37
N PHE A 3 62.12 19.23 64.86
CA PHE A 3 61.61 19.15 63.49
C PHE A 3 60.16 19.57 63.46
N SER A 4 59.91 20.69 62.75
CA SER A 4 58.52 21.19 62.49
C SER A 4 57.99 20.51 61.22
N ASN A 5 56.89 19.75 61.35
CA ASN A 5 56.19 19.21 60.25
C ASN A 5 55.09 20.22 59.74
N VAL A 6 55.30 20.73 58.57
CA VAL A 6 54.31 21.57 57.85
C VAL A 6 53.40 20.68 57.05
N LEU A 7 52.13 20.56 57.43
CA LEU A 7 51.11 19.80 56.73
C LEU A 7 50.51 20.67 55.58
N HIS A 8 50.82 20.31 54.35
CA HIS A 8 50.19 20.95 53.18
C HIS A 8 48.85 20.31 52.88
N ILE A 9 47.77 21.04 53.13
CA ILE A 9 46.41 20.63 52.71
C ILE A 9 46.22 21.12 51.27
N CYS A 10 46.23 20.15 50.33
CA CYS A 10 45.78 20.38 48.96
C CYS A 10 44.23 20.38 48.88
N LEU A 11 43.64 21.54 48.73
CA LEU A 11 42.21 21.68 48.45
C LEU A 11 41.96 21.26 46.98
N LEU A 12 41.46 20.07 46.76
CA LEU A 12 40.96 19.65 45.43
C LEU A 12 39.58 20.32 45.19
N ILE A 13 39.58 21.37 44.39
CA ILE A 13 38.35 21.96 43.86
C ILE A 13 37.85 21.02 42.74
N ALA A 14 36.86 20.18 43.03
CA ALA A 14 36.17 19.40 42.00
C ALA A 14 35.34 20.37 41.14
N PRO A 15 35.41 20.29 39.80
CA PRO A 15 34.53 21.09 38.94
C PRO A 15 33.10 20.61 39.15
N ALA A 16 32.21 21.55 39.51
CA ALA A 16 30.77 21.25 39.56
C ALA A 16 30.30 20.86 38.13
N ALA A 17 29.98 19.61 37.96
CA ALA A 17 29.31 19.14 36.77
C ALA A 17 27.98 19.88 36.64
N ARG A 18 27.91 20.84 35.70
CA ARG A 18 26.62 21.42 35.29
C ARG A 18 25.82 20.29 34.66
N SER A 19 24.81 19.81 35.38
CA SER A 19 23.77 19.00 34.78
C SER A 19 23.14 19.81 33.62
N ALA A 20 23.32 19.35 32.40
CA ALA A 20 22.59 19.91 31.28
C ALA A 20 21.08 19.83 31.62
N PRO A 21 20.28 20.86 31.30
CA PRO A 21 18.88 20.82 31.57
C PRO A 21 18.29 19.59 30.86
N PHE A 22 17.69 18.70 31.63
CA PHE A 22 16.88 17.59 31.12
C PHE A 22 15.77 18.26 30.32
N LEU A 23 15.88 18.30 28.98
CA LEU A 23 14.79 18.75 28.12
C LEU A 23 13.61 17.86 28.47
N ALA A 24 12.60 18.46 29.10
CA ALA A 24 11.35 17.75 29.41
C ALA A 24 10.86 17.13 28.10
N ALA A 25 10.81 15.80 28.05
CA ALA A 25 10.34 15.10 26.89
C ALA A 25 8.93 15.63 26.56
N VAL A 26 8.71 16.11 25.35
CA VAL A 26 7.40 16.56 24.89
C VAL A 26 6.40 15.45 25.20
N GLN A 27 5.45 15.74 26.07
CA GLN A 27 4.44 14.78 26.48
C GLN A 27 3.37 14.76 25.36
N ALA A 28 3.56 13.88 24.38
CA ALA A 28 2.57 13.61 23.33
C ALA A 28 1.57 12.55 23.82
N ASP A 29 0.35 12.59 23.30
CA ASP A 29 -0.72 11.63 23.65
C ASP A 29 -0.32 10.20 23.26
N TYR A 30 0.40 10.05 22.13
CA TYR A 30 0.85 8.77 21.60
C TYR A 30 2.32 8.79 21.21
N ASP A 31 2.97 7.62 21.28
CA ASP A 31 4.30 7.42 20.69
C ASP A 31 4.22 7.48 19.15
N ALA A 32 3.20 6.84 18.58
CA ALA A 32 2.95 6.85 17.13
C ALA A 32 1.46 6.91 16.80
N ILE A 33 1.12 7.66 15.76
CA ILE A 33 -0.19 7.58 15.10
C ILE A 33 0.01 6.92 13.73
N VAL A 34 -0.72 5.82 13.50
CA VAL A 34 -0.77 5.09 12.23
C VAL A 34 -2.03 5.51 11.48
N ILE A 35 -1.87 5.99 10.25
CA ILE A 35 -2.94 6.51 9.41
C ILE A 35 -3.27 5.49 8.31
N GLY A 36 -4.40 4.81 8.46
CA GLY A 36 -4.88 3.75 7.57
C GLY A 36 -4.81 2.35 8.19
N GLY A 37 -5.92 1.64 8.19
CA GLY A 37 -6.10 0.29 8.75
C GLY A 37 -6.03 -0.83 7.72
N GLY A 38 -5.38 -0.60 6.58
CA GLY A 38 -5.01 -1.65 5.63
C GLY A 38 -3.90 -2.56 6.15
N PRO A 39 -3.47 -3.58 5.38
CA PRO A 39 -2.46 -4.55 5.81
C PRO A 39 -1.19 -3.90 6.36
N ALA A 40 -0.67 -2.86 5.73
CA ALA A 40 0.55 -2.17 6.16
C ALA A 40 0.39 -1.50 7.53
N GLY A 41 -0.72 -0.75 7.73
CA GLY A 41 -0.98 -0.07 9.00
C GLY A 41 -1.23 -1.03 10.14
N LEU A 42 -1.99 -2.12 9.90
CA LEU A 42 -2.20 -3.17 10.89
C LEU A 42 -0.88 -3.84 11.30
N ALA A 43 0.02 -4.12 10.34
CA ALA A 43 1.32 -4.71 10.64
C ALA A 43 2.23 -3.76 11.44
N ALA A 44 2.23 -2.46 11.11
CA ALA A 44 2.97 -1.44 11.86
C ALA A 44 2.44 -1.34 13.30
N THR A 45 1.12 -1.24 13.47
CA THR A 45 0.45 -1.17 14.78
C THR A 45 0.76 -2.40 15.63
N SER A 46 0.62 -3.61 15.06
CA SER A 46 0.97 -4.85 15.73
C SER A 46 2.45 -4.88 16.16
N GLY A 47 3.35 -4.45 15.27
CA GLY A 47 4.78 -4.41 15.56
C GLY A 47 5.13 -3.50 16.73
N LEU A 48 4.52 -2.31 16.79
CA LEU A 48 4.72 -1.34 17.86
C LEU A 48 4.08 -1.79 19.19
N ALA A 49 2.88 -2.38 19.12
CA ALA A 49 2.18 -2.93 20.27
C ALA A 49 3.00 -4.00 21.00
N ARG A 50 3.66 -4.88 20.24
CA ARG A 50 4.50 -5.96 20.81
C ARG A 50 5.69 -5.47 21.63
N VAL A 51 6.14 -4.25 21.39
CA VAL A 51 7.20 -3.58 22.17
C VAL A 51 6.63 -2.49 23.08
N ARG A 52 5.30 -2.56 23.36
CA ARG A 52 4.56 -1.73 24.31
C ARG A 52 4.64 -0.22 24.05
N ARG A 53 4.70 0.17 22.75
CA ARG A 53 4.51 1.58 22.38
C ARG A 53 3.03 1.94 22.45
N ASN A 54 2.77 3.18 22.87
CA ASN A 54 1.42 3.74 22.91
C ASN A 54 1.03 4.20 21.49
N VAL A 55 0.08 3.52 20.85
CA VAL A 55 -0.23 3.69 19.43
C VAL A 55 -1.71 3.95 19.22
N LEU A 56 -2.02 4.97 18.42
CA LEU A 56 -3.34 5.17 17.86
C LEU A 56 -3.32 4.80 16.38
N LEU A 57 -4.22 3.88 15.97
CA LEU A 57 -4.51 3.63 14.56
C LEU A 57 -5.84 4.30 14.21
N ILE A 58 -5.81 5.18 13.19
CA ILE A 58 -6.98 5.86 12.64
C ILE A 58 -7.25 5.32 11.25
N ASP A 59 -8.45 4.75 11.03
CA ASP A 59 -8.80 4.02 9.82
C ASP A 59 -10.08 4.58 9.17
N SER A 60 -9.97 5.03 7.92
CA SER A 60 -11.11 5.55 7.15
C SER A 60 -12.06 4.45 6.67
N GLY A 61 -11.63 3.19 6.70
CA GLY A 61 -12.41 2.08 6.16
C GLY A 61 -12.35 1.93 4.63
N GLU A 62 -11.48 2.69 3.97
CA GLU A 62 -11.32 2.62 2.51
C GLU A 62 -10.05 1.86 2.14
N TYR A 63 -10.19 0.74 1.42
CA TYR A 63 -9.05 -0.14 1.08
C TYR A 63 -8.98 -0.40 -0.41
N ARG A 64 -7.76 -0.50 -0.96
CA ARG A 64 -7.56 -0.76 -2.39
C ARG A 64 -8.11 -2.13 -2.81
N ASN A 65 -7.90 -3.15 -1.97
CA ASN A 65 -8.33 -4.52 -2.24
C ASN A 65 -9.73 -4.86 -1.70
N ASP A 66 -10.52 -3.87 -1.27
CA ASP A 66 -11.87 -4.12 -0.76
C ASP A 66 -12.82 -4.74 -1.80
N PRO A 67 -12.74 -4.39 -3.11
CA PRO A 67 -13.61 -4.98 -4.11
C PRO A 67 -13.27 -6.43 -4.46
N THR A 68 -12.08 -6.95 -4.15
CA THR A 68 -11.71 -8.33 -4.50
C THR A 68 -12.49 -9.35 -3.66
N ARG A 69 -12.86 -10.46 -4.28
CA ARG A 69 -13.58 -11.56 -3.61
C ARG A 69 -12.72 -12.19 -2.53
N HIS A 70 -11.47 -12.45 -2.86
CA HIS A 70 -10.51 -13.14 -1.99
C HIS A 70 -9.17 -12.41 -2.00
N ALA A 71 -8.35 -12.68 -0.99
CA ALA A 71 -6.98 -12.20 -0.91
C ALA A 71 -6.06 -13.42 -1.01
N HIS A 72 -5.21 -13.44 -2.02
CA HIS A 72 -4.28 -14.53 -2.28
C HIS A 72 -2.83 -14.09 -2.10
N ASP A 73 -1.87 -15.02 -2.28
CA ASP A 73 -0.44 -14.79 -2.06
C ASP A 73 -0.11 -14.41 -0.61
N ILE A 74 -0.89 -14.93 0.37
CA ILE A 74 -0.69 -14.66 1.79
C ILE A 74 -0.54 -15.99 2.53
N LEU A 75 0.68 -16.46 2.71
CA LEU A 75 0.95 -17.73 3.37
C LEU A 75 0.25 -17.86 4.73
N GLY A 76 -0.57 -18.89 4.88
CA GLY A 76 -1.38 -19.16 6.07
C GLY A 76 -2.76 -18.43 6.08
N PHE A 77 -3.01 -17.53 5.14
CA PHE A 77 -4.28 -16.79 5.00
C PHE A 77 -4.74 -16.71 3.54
N ASP A 78 -4.25 -17.59 2.69
CA ASP A 78 -4.58 -17.61 1.28
C ASP A 78 -6.07 -17.92 1.07
N GLY A 79 -6.73 -17.19 0.16
CA GLY A 79 -8.15 -17.38 -0.14
C GLY A 79 -9.15 -16.76 0.86
N VAL A 80 -8.69 -16.10 1.94
CA VAL A 80 -9.60 -15.40 2.85
C VAL A 80 -10.13 -14.10 2.21
N THR A 81 -11.31 -13.64 2.64
CA THR A 81 -11.77 -12.33 2.18
C THR A 81 -10.90 -11.21 2.78
N PRO A 82 -10.66 -10.10 2.04
CA PRO A 82 -9.92 -8.96 2.58
C PRO A 82 -10.51 -8.42 3.89
N ALA A 83 -11.82 -8.43 4.01
CA ALA A 83 -12.52 -8.01 5.23
C ALA A 83 -12.20 -8.93 6.42
N TRP A 84 -12.18 -10.24 6.21
CA TRP A 84 -11.84 -11.20 7.26
C TRP A 84 -10.38 -11.06 7.71
N LEU A 85 -9.46 -10.88 6.76
CA LEU A 85 -8.04 -10.65 7.07
C LEU A 85 -7.86 -9.44 7.99
N ARG A 86 -8.51 -8.31 7.66
CA ARG A 86 -8.48 -7.09 8.49
C ARG A 86 -9.12 -7.32 9.86
N PHE A 87 -10.25 -8.02 9.90
CA PHE A 87 -10.91 -8.36 11.16
C PHE A 87 -10.02 -9.22 12.05
N ALA A 88 -9.42 -10.29 11.53
CA ALA A 88 -8.54 -11.16 12.29
C ALA A 88 -7.30 -10.40 12.84
N ALA A 89 -6.69 -9.54 12.02
CA ALA A 89 -5.57 -8.71 12.44
C ALA A 89 -5.97 -7.69 13.52
N ARG A 90 -7.10 -6.99 13.36
CA ARG A 90 -7.62 -6.04 14.36
C ARG A 90 -7.94 -6.74 15.67
N ARG A 91 -8.53 -7.95 15.62
CA ARG A 91 -8.80 -8.75 16.80
C ARG A 91 -7.53 -9.08 17.60
N GLN A 92 -6.47 -9.51 16.91
CA GLN A 92 -5.17 -9.76 17.57
C GLN A 92 -4.57 -8.51 18.20
N ILE A 93 -4.71 -7.36 17.51
CA ILE A 93 -4.14 -6.08 17.98
C ILE A 93 -4.91 -5.56 19.18
N SER A 94 -6.23 -5.75 19.24
CA SER A 94 -7.08 -5.27 20.35
C SER A 94 -6.75 -5.90 21.71
N ASP A 95 -6.01 -7.01 21.72
CA ASP A 95 -5.57 -7.64 22.96
C ASP A 95 -4.36 -6.93 23.64
N TYR A 96 -3.73 -5.96 22.94
CA TYR A 96 -2.65 -5.15 23.51
C TYR A 96 -3.19 -3.88 24.16
N GLY A 97 -2.99 -3.75 25.48
CA GLY A 97 -3.47 -2.62 26.28
C GLY A 97 -2.78 -1.26 26.01
N THR A 98 -1.94 -1.17 24.97
CA THR A 98 -1.23 0.06 24.57
C THR A 98 -1.67 0.53 23.17
N VAL A 99 -2.79 0.04 22.66
CA VAL A 99 -3.26 0.36 21.31
C VAL A 99 -4.71 0.81 21.35
N ASP A 100 -4.96 1.97 20.73
CA ASP A 100 -6.29 2.44 20.40
C ASP A 100 -6.55 2.26 18.90
N LEU A 101 -7.69 1.64 18.55
CA LEU A 101 -8.15 1.45 17.17
C LEU A 101 -9.44 2.25 16.97
N VAL A 102 -9.40 3.25 16.11
CA VAL A 102 -10.56 4.11 15.85
C VAL A 102 -10.87 4.21 14.36
N ASN A 103 -12.16 4.35 14.06
CA ASN A 103 -12.63 4.63 12.71
C ASN A 103 -12.74 6.16 12.54
N GLY A 104 -12.13 6.67 11.48
CA GLY A 104 -12.11 8.11 11.18
C GLY A 104 -11.19 8.41 10.01
N THR A 105 -11.28 9.62 9.52
CA THR A 105 -10.45 10.11 8.41
C THR A 105 -9.51 11.17 8.91
N VAL A 106 -8.20 10.94 8.81
CA VAL A 106 -7.21 11.98 9.09
C VAL A 106 -7.25 12.99 7.96
N ILE A 107 -7.44 14.25 8.32
CA ILE A 107 -7.55 15.37 7.37
C ILE A 107 -6.27 16.21 7.35
N GLU A 108 -5.49 16.21 8.43
CA GLU A 108 -4.28 17.01 8.52
C GLU A 108 -3.24 16.38 9.45
N VAL A 109 -1.96 16.54 9.09
CA VAL A 109 -0.79 16.27 9.92
C VAL A 109 0.09 17.52 9.92
N GLN A 110 0.25 18.15 11.07
CA GLN A 110 1.05 19.36 11.25
C GLN A 110 2.34 19.04 12.01
N PRO A 111 3.50 19.09 11.37
CA PRO A 111 4.80 19.04 12.06
C PRO A 111 4.93 20.19 13.05
N GLN A 112 5.44 19.91 14.26
CA GLN A 112 5.65 20.88 15.33
C GLN A 112 7.11 20.84 15.78
N GLU A 113 7.62 21.98 16.27
CA GLU A 113 8.93 22.13 16.90
C GLU A 113 10.05 21.40 16.13
N ASN A 114 10.25 21.74 14.84
CA ASN A 114 11.22 21.10 13.96
C ASN A 114 11.06 19.57 13.86
N ASN A 115 9.81 19.09 13.75
CA ASN A 115 9.45 17.68 13.65
C ASN A 115 9.73 16.86 14.93
N THR A 116 9.81 17.51 16.09
CA THR A 116 9.95 16.82 17.38
C THR A 116 8.68 16.05 17.71
N PHE A 117 7.50 16.63 17.40
CA PHE A 117 6.21 15.99 17.49
C PHE A 117 5.27 16.48 16.36
N PHE A 118 4.09 15.90 16.27
CA PHE A 118 3.10 16.17 15.25
C PHE A 118 1.73 16.34 15.88
N LYS A 119 0.95 17.29 15.37
CA LYS A 119 -0.49 17.41 15.65
C LYS A 119 -1.24 16.76 14.51
N VAL A 120 -2.13 15.82 14.81
CA VAL A 120 -2.95 15.08 13.86
C VAL A 120 -4.41 15.44 14.08
N LEU A 121 -5.08 15.92 13.04
CA LEU A 121 -6.50 16.25 13.04
C LEU A 121 -7.25 15.17 12.26
N ALA A 122 -8.30 14.61 12.87
CA ALA A 122 -9.13 13.58 12.25
C ALA A 122 -10.61 13.87 12.44
N ASP A 123 -11.38 13.54 11.41
CA ASP A 123 -12.84 13.56 11.45
C ASP A 123 -13.37 12.17 11.78
N TYR A 124 -14.20 12.11 12.79
CA TYR A 124 -14.88 10.89 13.25
C TYR A 124 -16.32 10.85 12.72
N PRO A 125 -16.95 9.67 12.72
CA PRO A 125 -18.37 9.56 12.38
C PRO A 125 -19.21 10.53 13.21
N GLY A 126 -20.18 11.19 12.57
CA GLY A 126 -21.02 12.21 13.20
C GLY A 126 -20.43 13.62 13.14
N ASN A 127 -19.51 13.91 12.22
CA ASN A 127 -18.89 15.23 11.99
C ASN A 127 -18.17 15.81 13.22
N LYS A 128 -17.53 14.94 14.00
CA LYS A 128 -16.73 15.33 15.16
C LYS A 128 -15.26 15.36 14.79
N SER A 129 -14.67 16.55 14.72
CA SER A 129 -13.22 16.71 14.57
C SER A 129 -12.52 16.57 15.90
N VAL A 130 -11.46 15.76 15.94
CA VAL A 130 -10.63 15.48 17.12
C VAL A 130 -9.17 15.69 16.76
N SER A 131 -8.39 16.24 17.68
CA SER A 131 -6.96 16.48 17.50
C SER A 131 -6.17 15.69 18.54
N PHE A 132 -5.07 15.07 18.08
CA PHE A 132 -4.12 14.32 18.90
C PHE A 132 -2.71 14.83 18.67
N THR A 133 -1.83 14.59 19.64
CA THR A 133 -0.39 14.80 19.50
C THR A 133 0.35 13.46 19.48
N THR A 134 1.42 13.37 18.68
CA THR A 134 2.22 12.17 18.58
C THR A 134 3.67 12.48 18.29
N ARG A 135 4.59 11.61 18.71
CA ARG A 135 6.03 11.73 18.40
C ARG A 135 6.37 11.30 16.98
N LYS A 136 5.62 10.36 16.42
CA LYS A 136 5.87 9.81 15.07
C LYS A 136 4.55 9.59 14.34
N VAL A 137 4.61 9.72 13.02
CA VAL A 137 3.47 9.44 12.13
C VAL A 137 3.85 8.35 11.14
N VAL A 138 2.96 7.38 10.97
CA VAL A 138 3.10 6.31 9.97
C VAL A 138 1.98 6.45 8.95
N LEU A 139 2.32 6.87 7.74
CA LEU A 139 1.40 7.01 6.62
C LEU A 139 1.22 5.64 5.94
N ALA A 140 0.14 4.96 6.27
CA ALA A 140 -0.33 3.72 5.64
C ALA A 140 -1.55 4.00 4.75
N THR A 141 -1.56 5.16 4.11
CA THR A 141 -2.71 5.75 3.42
C THR A 141 -3.10 5.04 2.13
N GLY A 142 -2.18 4.25 1.55
CA GLY A 142 -2.44 3.46 0.36
C GLY A 142 -2.65 4.28 -0.91
N MET A 143 -3.01 3.56 -1.97
CA MET A 143 -3.30 4.09 -3.31
C MET A 143 -4.75 3.85 -3.70
N ARG A 144 -5.23 4.55 -4.71
CA ARG A 144 -6.46 4.23 -5.45
C ARG A 144 -6.17 4.15 -6.93
N ASP A 145 -6.84 3.25 -7.63
CA ASP A 145 -6.71 3.10 -9.07
C ASP A 145 -7.61 4.10 -9.79
N ILE A 146 -7.12 4.66 -10.90
CA ILE A 146 -7.85 5.60 -11.74
C ILE A 146 -8.46 4.78 -12.88
N LEU A 147 -9.71 4.41 -12.71
CA LEU A 147 -10.41 3.55 -13.65
C LEU A 147 -10.95 4.36 -14.83
N PRO A 148 -10.82 3.84 -16.08
CA PRO A 148 -11.54 4.39 -17.22
C PRO A 148 -13.05 4.39 -17.02
N SER A 149 -13.74 5.34 -17.66
CA SER A 149 -15.21 5.46 -17.61
C SER A 149 -15.95 4.46 -18.50
N THR A 150 -15.28 3.41 -18.98
CA THR A 150 -15.89 2.35 -19.77
C THR A 150 -16.99 1.66 -18.97
N THR A 151 -18.20 1.59 -19.51
CA THR A 151 -19.37 0.98 -18.84
C THR A 151 -19.07 -0.46 -18.42
N GLY A 152 -19.40 -0.81 -17.18
CA GLY A 152 -19.23 -2.15 -16.60
C GLY A 152 -17.83 -2.44 -16.08
N LEU A 153 -16.83 -1.56 -16.33
CA LEU A 153 -15.46 -1.76 -15.87
C LEU A 153 -15.35 -1.59 -14.35
N ALA A 154 -15.86 -0.48 -13.82
CA ALA A 154 -15.77 -0.18 -12.39
C ALA A 154 -16.53 -1.22 -11.53
N GLU A 155 -17.69 -1.67 -11.99
CA GLU A 155 -18.53 -2.69 -11.33
C GLU A 155 -17.84 -4.06 -11.28
N SER A 156 -16.93 -4.32 -12.26
CA SER A 156 -16.19 -5.58 -12.40
C SER A 156 -14.79 -5.53 -11.83
N TRP A 157 -14.35 -4.37 -11.32
CA TRP A 157 -13.04 -4.20 -10.72
C TRP A 157 -12.87 -5.05 -9.46
N GLY A 158 -11.84 -5.89 -9.42
CA GLY A 158 -11.64 -6.90 -8.37
C GLY A 158 -12.59 -8.10 -8.43
N LYS A 159 -13.39 -8.21 -9.51
CA LYS A 159 -14.39 -9.28 -9.70
C LYS A 159 -14.44 -9.72 -11.17
N GLY A 160 -13.29 -10.15 -11.68
CA GLY A 160 -13.06 -10.54 -13.07
C GLY A 160 -12.20 -9.56 -13.85
N ILE A 161 -11.99 -8.32 -13.37
CA ILE A 161 -10.97 -7.38 -13.88
C ILE A 161 -10.02 -7.07 -12.74
N TYR A 162 -8.74 -7.44 -12.87
CA TYR A 162 -7.74 -7.42 -11.81
C TYR A 162 -6.49 -6.65 -12.23
N TRP A 163 -5.67 -6.23 -11.27
CA TRP A 163 -4.40 -5.52 -11.52
C TRP A 163 -3.16 -6.34 -11.17
N CYS A 164 -3.34 -7.53 -10.58
CA CYS A 164 -2.23 -8.30 -10.05
C CYS A 164 -2.38 -9.79 -10.42
N PRO A 165 -1.54 -10.32 -11.32
CA PRO A 165 -1.60 -11.75 -11.69
C PRO A 165 -1.27 -12.71 -10.55
N TRP A 166 -0.38 -12.33 -9.64
CA TRP A 166 -0.06 -13.15 -8.45
C TRP A 166 -1.20 -13.18 -7.43
N CYS A 167 -2.07 -12.14 -7.46
CA CYS A 167 -3.16 -12.04 -6.51
C CYS A 167 -4.40 -12.80 -6.94
N ASP A 168 -4.73 -12.80 -8.26
CA ASP A 168 -6.00 -13.31 -8.76
C ASP A 168 -5.83 -14.15 -10.05
N GLY A 169 -4.59 -14.53 -10.40
CA GLY A 169 -4.32 -15.21 -11.66
C GLY A 169 -4.64 -16.70 -11.65
N HIS A 170 -4.32 -17.37 -10.56
CA HIS A 170 -4.47 -18.83 -10.46
C HIS A 170 -5.93 -19.28 -10.60
N GLU A 171 -6.88 -18.52 -10.07
CA GLU A 171 -8.32 -18.78 -10.10
C GLU A 171 -8.89 -18.69 -11.53
N HIS A 172 -8.15 -18.05 -12.45
CA HIS A 172 -8.47 -17.86 -13.87
C HIS A 172 -7.51 -18.60 -14.81
N ALA A 173 -6.67 -19.49 -14.28
CA ALA A 173 -5.80 -20.32 -15.12
C ALA A 173 -6.60 -21.17 -16.11
N ASP A 174 -6.03 -21.42 -17.28
CA ASP A 174 -6.63 -22.19 -18.39
C ASP A 174 -7.93 -21.59 -18.95
N GLN A 175 -8.20 -20.31 -18.71
CA GLN A 175 -9.37 -19.57 -19.20
C GLN A 175 -8.95 -18.50 -20.22
N ASP A 176 -9.91 -18.05 -21.04
CA ASP A 176 -9.69 -16.99 -22.04
C ASP A 176 -9.42 -15.65 -21.37
N LEU A 177 -8.21 -15.09 -21.51
CA LEU A 177 -7.76 -13.90 -20.84
C LEU A 177 -7.76 -12.66 -21.74
N GLY A 178 -8.05 -11.52 -21.14
CA GLY A 178 -7.86 -10.20 -21.74
C GLY A 178 -6.84 -9.37 -20.97
N ILE A 179 -6.16 -8.47 -21.66
CA ILE A 179 -5.35 -7.42 -21.04
C ILE A 179 -5.94 -6.06 -21.42
N LEU A 180 -6.26 -5.25 -20.41
CA LEU A 180 -6.74 -3.88 -20.57
C LEU A 180 -5.60 -2.91 -20.24
N ALA A 181 -4.91 -2.43 -21.26
CA ALA A 181 -3.74 -1.57 -21.08
C ALA A 181 -3.50 -0.69 -22.31
N ARG A 182 -2.67 0.33 -22.16
CA ARG A 182 -2.13 1.05 -23.31
C ARG A 182 -1.11 0.16 -24.03
N LEU A 183 -0.94 0.33 -25.34
CA LEU A 183 -0.02 -0.48 -26.12
C LEU A 183 1.41 -0.45 -25.56
N ASP A 184 1.86 0.71 -25.10
CA ASP A 184 3.23 0.93 -24.62
C ASP A 184 3.53 0.31 -23.24
N SER A 185 2.53 -0.26 -22.57
CA SER A 185 2.69 -1.08 -21.35
C SER A 185 2.20 -2.53 -21.49
N ALA A 186 1.33 -2.80 -22.44
CA ALA A 186 0.65 -4.09 -22.61
C ALA A 186 1.60 -5.29 -22.75
N VAL A 187 2.77 -5.10 -23.40
CA VAL A 187 3.73 -6.20 -23.63
C VAL A 187 4.29 -6.77 -22.32
N THR A 188 4.50 -5.94 -21.30
CA THR A 188 4.91 -6.39 -19.97
C THR A 188 3.84 -7.28 -19.35
N SER A 189 2.60 -6.86 -19.40
CA SER A 189 1.46 -7.60 -18.84
C SER A 189 1.28 -8.98 -19.49
N VAL A 190 1.54 -9.10 -20.80
CA VAL A 190 1.54 -10.41 -21.47
C VAL A 190 2.54 -11.37 -20.82
N ARG A 191 3.76 -10.92 -20.55
CA ARG A 191 4.80 -11.77 -19.95
C ARG A 191 4.42 -12.29 -18.57
N GLU A 192 3.65 -11.51 -17.83
CA GLU A 192 3.25 -11.84 -16.47
C GLU A 192 2.15 -12.91 -16.40
N ILE A 193 1.33 -13.04 -17.46
CA ILE A 193 0.18 -13.97 -17.47
C ILE A 193 0.28 -15.16 -18.43
N LEU A 194 1.37 -15.25 -19.20
CA LEU A 194 1.57 -16.36 -20.16
C LEU A 194 1.51 -17.76 -19.55
N SER A 195 1.91 -17.90 -18.29
CA SER A 195 1.86 -19.18 -17.59
C SER A 195 0.43 -19.57 -17.16
N LEU A 196 -0.51 -18.62 -17.19
CA LEU A 196 -1.91 -18.88 -16.85
C LEU A 196 -2.68 -19.41 -18.05
N ASN A 197 -2.53 -18.78 -19.21
CA ASN A 197 -3.09 -19.24 -20.48
C ASN A 197 -2.35 -18.56 -21.65
N THR A 198 -2.40 -19.19 -22.82
CA THR A 198 -1.84 -18.63 -24.07
C THR A 198 -2.91 -17.97 -24.96
N ASP A 199 -4.21 -18.16 -24.70
CA ASP A 199 -5.27 -17.41 -25.38
C ASP A 199 -5.44 -16.04 -24.71
N ILE A 200 -4.65 -15.07 -25.22
CA ILE A 200 -4.59 -13.71 -24.69
C ILE A 200 -4.97 -12.71 -25.79
N ILE A 201 -5.85 -11.77 -25.46
CA ILE A 201 -6.14 -10.61 -26.31
C ILE A 201 -5.75 -9.32 -25.58
N LEU A 202 -4.96 -8.47 -26.24
CA LEU A 202 -4.64 -7.12 -25.78
C LEU A 202 -5.72 -6.15 -26.25
N PHE A 203 -6.52 -5.61 -25.35
CA PHE A 203 -7.49 -4.55 -25.60
C PHE A 203 -6.81 -3.20 -25.34
N VAL A 204 -6.31 -2.57 -26.41
CA VAL A 204 -5.50 -1.35 -26.27
C VAL A 204 -6.30 -0.07 -26.49
N ASN A 205 -7.61 -0.17 -26.71
CA ASN A 205 -8.60 0.91 -26.68
C ASN A 205 -8.20 2.15 -27.50
N GLY A 206 -7.82 1.96 -28.78
CA GLY A 206 -7.41 3.03 -29.67
C GLY A 206 -5.99 3.53 -29.49
N THR A 207 -5.19 2.95 -28.60
CA THR A 207 -3.81 3.41 -28.36
C THR A 207 -2.76 2.77 -29.27
N ASP A 208 -3.12 1.87 -30.18
CA ASP A 208 -2.24 1.37 -31.22
C ASP A 208 -2.08 2.43 -32.32
N THR A 209 -1.20 3.40 -32.06
CA THR A 209 -0.84 4.51 -32.95
C THR A 209 0.63 4.45 -33.33
N PRO A 210 1.08 5.08 -34.42
CA PRO A 210 2.50 5.12 -34.80
C PRO A 210 3.40 5.59 -33.66
N GLU A 211 2.98 6.60 -32.90
CA GLU A 211 3.74 7.13 -31.75
C GLU A 211 3.91 6.08 -30.66
N ASN A 212 2.80 5.43 -30.25
CA ASN A 212 2.85 4.43 -29.21
C ASN A 212 3.59 3.15 -29.65
N ARG A 213 3.53 2.79 -30.94
CA ARG A 213 4.35 1.71 -31.52
C ARG A 213 5.84 2.00 -31.40
N ASN A 214 6.27 3.24 -31.69
CA ASN A 214 7.66 3.65 -31.51
C ASN A 214 8.09 3.57 -30.04
N VAL A 215 7.28 4.09 -29.12
CA VAL A 215 7.54 4.03 -27.67
C VAL A 215 7.61 2.56 -27.21
N THR A 216 6.74 1.70 -27.73
CA THR A 216 6.76 0.26 -27.42
C THR A 216 8.03 -0.39 -27.92
N GLU A 217 8.47 -0.08 -29.16
CA GLU A 217 9.71 -0.62 -29.74
C GLU A 217 10.95 -0.16 -28.95
N GLU A 218 10.99 1.09 -28.47
CA GLU A 218 12.06 1.58 -27.60
C GLU A 218 12.14 0.81 -26.27
N LYS A 219 10.99 0.53 -25.66
CA LYS A 219 10.88 -0.22 -24.40
C LYS A 219 11.12 -1.73 -24.58
N PHE A 220 10.66 -2.30 -25.69
CA PHE A 220 10.67 -3.74 -25.99
C PHE A 220 11.05 -4.00 -27.44
N PRO A 221 12.32 -3.92 -27.81
CA PRO A 221 12.75 -4.14 -29.17
C PRO A 221 12.27 -5.50 -29.73
N GLY A 222 11.59 -5.47 -30.87
CA GLY A 222 11.03 -6.66 -31.51
C GLY A 222 9.71 -7.15 -30.91
N TRP A 223 8.97 -6.31 -30.18
CA TRP A 223 7.72 -6.67 -29.51
C TRP A 223 6.65 -7.25 -30.44
N GLU A 224 6.50 -6.75 -31.65
CA GLU A 224 5.51 -7.29 -32.61
C GLU A 224 5.81 -8.76 -32.96
N LYS A 225 7.09 -9.07 -33.23
CA LYS A 225 7.52 -10.45 -33.48
C LYS A 225 7.29 -11.33 -32.27
N TYR A 226 7.54 -10.80 -31.07
CA TYR A 226 7.31 -11.51 -29.82
C TYR A 226 5.83 -11.86 -29.65
N LEU A 227 4.91 -10.89 -29.75
CA LEU A 227 3.47 -11.15 -29.64
C LEU A 227 2.97 -12.13 -30.72
N LYS A 228 3.47 -12.00 -31.95
CA LYS A 228 3.13 -12.92 -33.04
C LYS A 228 3.57 -14.34 -32.75
N LEU A 229 4.76 -14.55 -32.22
CA LEU A 229 5.27 -15.89 -31.85
C LEU A 229 4.41 -16.54 -30.76
N LEU A 230 3.83 -15.73 -29.86
CA LEU A 230 2.96 -16.17 -28.79
C LEU A 230 1.48 -16.27 -29.22
N ASN A 231 1.17 -15.95 -30.48
CA ASN A 231 -0.21 -15.86 -30.99
C ASN A 231 -1.12 -14.91 -30.20
N VAL A 232 -0.54 -13.88 -29.53
CA VAL A 232 -1.28 -12.85 -28.81
C VAL A 232 -1.86 -11.87 -29.84
N LYS A 233 -3.16 -11.63 -29.75
CA LYS A 233 -3.90 -10.71 -30.65
C LYS A 233 -3.98 -9.31 -30.04
N ILE A 234 -3.91 -8.28 -30.88
CA ILE A 234 -4.15 -6.89 -30.50
C ILE A 234 -5.53 -6.48 -30.99
N GLU A 235 -6.38 -6.04 -30.09
CA GLU A 235 -7.67 -5.44 -30.36
C GLU A 235 -7.60 -3.93 -30.07
N ASN A 236 -7.61 -3.14 -31.14
CA ASN A 236 -7.44 -1.67 -31.04
C ASN A 236 -8.75 -0.89 -31.11
N ARG A 237 -9.88 -1.55 -31.33
CA ARG A 237 -11.17 -0.84 -31.33
C ARG A 237 -11.45 -0.17 -29.99
N THR A 238 -12.10 1.00 -30.05
CA THR A 238 -12.51 1.71 -28.84
C THR A 238 -13.60 0.94 -28.11
N LEU A 239 -13.36 0.68 -26.82
CA LEU A 239 -14.27 -0.04 -25.95
C LEU A 239 -15.52 0.79 -25.65
N ALA A 240 -16.71 0.20 -25.80
CA ALA A 240 -17.97 0.79 -25.41
C ALA A 240 -18.42 0.30 -24.03
N SER A 241 -18.35 -1.01 -23.81
CA SER A 241 -18.69 -1.62 -22.51
C SER A 241 -17.98 -2.96 -22.29
N ILE A 242 -17.89 -3.36 -21.03
CA ILE A 242 -17.48 -4.69 -20.59
C ILE A 242 -18.61 -5.21 -19.71
N THR A 243 -19.47 -6.08 -20.27
CA THR A 243 -20.67 -6.57 -19.62
C THR A 243 -20.42 -7.95 -19.02
N LYS A 244 -20.61 -8.11 -17.73
CA LYS A 244 -20.53 -9.41 -17.06
C LYS A 244 -21.79 -10.22 -17.40
N LEU A 245 -21.61 -11.32 -18.14
CA LEU A 245 -22.66 -12.24 -18.53
C LEU A 245 -22.88 -13.36 -17.49
N ARG A 246 -21.81 -13.75 -16.81
CA ARG A 246 -21.84 -14.75 -15.74
C ARG A 246 -20.91 -14.33 -14.63
N ASP A 247 -21.36 -14.41 -13.38
CA ASP A 247 -20.54 -14.26 -12.19
C ASP A 247 -19.93 -15.62 -11.83
N GLY A 248 -18.61 -15.68 -11.79
CA GLY A 248 -17.83 -16.89 -11.49
C GLY A 248 -17.64 -17.16 -10.01
N ALA A 249 -18.14 -16.29 -9.13
CA ALA A 249 -18.06 -16.50 -7.68
C ALA A 249 -18.65 -17.85 -7.29
N THR A 250 -17.93 -18.58 -6.44
CA THR A 250 -18.39 -19.89 -5.93
C THR A 250 -18.91 -19.71 -4.49
N PRO A 251 -20.22 -19.52 -4.30
CA PRO A 251 -20.77 -19.15 -2.99
C PRO A 251 -20.64 -20.25 -1.92
N TYR A 252 -20.36 -21.47 -2.34
CA TYR A 252 -20.21 -22.66 -1.46
C TYR A 252 -18.81 -23.27 -1.56
N ALA A 253 -17.79 -22.43 -1.77
CA ALA A 253 -16.41 -22.89 -1.80
C ALA A 253 -16.03 -23.63 -0.51
N ASP A 254 -15.27 -24.71 -0.63
CA ASP A 254 -14.74 -25.42 0.52
C ASP A 254 -13.71 -24.55 1.23
N ALA A 255 -14.03 -24.10 2.44
CA ALA A 255 -13.16 -23.24 3.23
C ALA A 255 -11.83 -23.90 3.62
N SER A 256 -11.66 -25.22 3.44
CA SER A 256 -10.38 -25.91 3.64
C SER A 256 -9.42 -25.76 2.47
N LEU A 257 -9.92 -25.33 1.31
CA LEU A 257 -9.14 -25.09 0.11
C LEU A 257 -8.85 -23.59 -0.03
N PRO A 258 -7.60 -23.18 -0.23
CA PRO A 258 -7.22 -21.77 -0.28
C PRO A 258 -7.67 -21.09 -1.59
N THR A 259 -7.92 -21.85 -2.64
CA THR A 259 -8.22 -21.32 -3.97
C THR A 259 -9.29 -22.15 -4.67
N HIS A 260 -10.11 -21.48 -5.48
CA HIS A 260 -11.17 -22.09 -6.29
C HIS A 260 -11.21 -21.42 -7.66
N PRO A 261 -11.32 -22.17 -8.77
CA PRO A 261 -11.51 -21.58 -10.09
C PRO A 261 -12.74 -20.67 -10.13
N GLU A 262 -12.56 -19.47 -10.64
CA GLU A 262 -13.64 -18.51 -10.87
C GLU A 262 -13.93 -18.44 -12.37
N HIS A 263 -15.14 -18.86 -12.76
CA HIS A 263 -15.54 -18.95 -14.17
C HIS A 263 -16.46 -17.78 -14.56
N ASP A 264 -15.96 -16.56 -14.43
CA ASP A 264 -16.65 -15.39 -14.97
C ASP A 264 -16.79 -15.48 -16.50
N LEU A 265 -17.73 -14.74 -17.06
CA LEU A 265 -17.84 -14.54 -18.50
C LEU A 265 -18.23 -13.11 -18.76
N PHE A 266 -17.46 -12.45 -19.59
CA PHE A 266 -17.67 -11.07 -20.00
C PHE A 266 -17.83 -10.98 -21.51
N GLN A 267 -18.67 -10.04 -21.93
CA GLN A 267 -18.76 -9.57 -23.30
C GLN A 267 -18.14 -8.17 -23.39
N VAL A 268 -17.20 -8.01 -24.30
CA VAL A 268 -16.60 -6.74 -24.66
C VAL A 268 -17.30 -6.22 -25.90
N ASP A 269 -17.95 -5.06 -25.78
CA ASP A 269 -18.58 -4.35 -26.88
C ASP A 269 -17.74 -3.14 -27.31
N PHE A 270 -17.82 -2.80 -28.59
CA PHE A 270 -17.05 -1.75 -29.19
C PHE A 270 -17.95 -0.62 -29.72
N VAL A 271 -17.38 0.59 -29.86
CA VAL A 271 -18.10 1.77 -30.32
C VAL A 271 -18.66 1.58 -31.74
N ASP A 272 -17.97 0.81 -32.59
CA ASP A 272 -18.43 0.46 -33.94
C ASP A 272 -19.59 -0.53 -33.98
N LYS A 273 -19.98 -1.10 -32.81
CA LYS A 273 -21.08 -2.05 -32.61
C LYS A 273 -20.96 -3.35 -33.42
N LYS A 274 -19.72 -3.76 -33.73
CA LYS A 274 -19.46 -5.00 -34.49
C LYS A 274 -18.76 -6.03 -33.63
N ASP A 275 -19.08 -7.31 -33.90
CA ASP A 275 -18.37 -8.50 -33.45
C ASP A 275 -17.86 -8.38 -31.98
N PRO A 276 -18.74 -8.50 -30.99
CA PRO A 276 -18.34 -8.50 -29.60
C PRO A 276 -17.36 -9.66 -29.30
N ILE A 277 -16.51 -9.49 -28.31
CA ILE A 277 -15.52 -10.50 -27.91
C ILE A 277 -15.84 -11.00 -26.51
N LEU A 278 -15.77 -12.32 -26.32
CA LEU A 278 -15.96 -12.94 -25.00
C LEU A 278 -14.60 -13.20 -24.35
N ARG A 279 -14.51 -12.95 -23.02
CA ARG A 279 -13.37 -13.30 -22.17
C ARG A 279 -13.85 -13.72 -20.78
N ASN A 280 -13.03 -14.54 -20.10
CA ASN A 280 -13.34 -14.99 -18.74
C ASN A 280 -12.83 -14.01 -17.69
N ALA A 281 -11.62 -13.48 -17.88
CA ALA A 281 -11.04 -12.52 -16.96
C ALA A 281 -10.12 -11.53 -17.68
N PHE A 282 -9.83 -10.42 -16.99
CA PHE A 282 -8.93 -9.40 -17.50
C PHE A 282 -7.88 -9.04 -16.47
N PHE A 283 -6.66 -8.80 -16.95
CA PHE A 283 -5.62 -8.09 -16.20
C PHE A 283 -5.46 -6.69 -16.76
N ALA A 284 -5.36 -5.71 -15.87
CA ALA A 284 -5.40 -4.31 -16.26
C ALA A 284 -4.17 -3.57 -15.73
N ASP A 285 -3.61 -2.69 -16.55
CA ASP A 285 -2.57 -1.74 -16.17
C ASP A 285 -3.11 -0.31 -16.29
N PHE A 286 -3.75 0.13 -15.21
CA PHE A 286 -4.30 1.48 -15.10
C PHE A 286 -3.46 2.32 -14.13
N PRO A 287 -3.41 3.66 -14.34
CA PRO A 287 -2.71 4.53 -13.42
C PRO A 287 -3.35 4.53 -12.03
N SER A 288 -2.55 4.83 -11.04
CA SER A 288 -3.00 4.98 -9.66
C SER A 288 -2.50 6.30 -9.07
N GLU A 289 -3.11 6.76 -8.00
CA GLU A 289 -2.71 7.97 -7.28
C GLU A 289 -2.76 7.75 -5.77
N GLN A 290 -2.13 8.65 -5.00
CA GLN A 290 -2.26 8.65 -3.55
C GLN A 290 -3.74 8.76 -3.17
N ARG A 291 -4.22 7.88 -2.29
CA ARG A 291 -5.59 7.94 -1.78
C ARG A 291 -5.83 9.19 -0.94
N SER A 292 -4.80 9.68 -0.26
CA SER A 292 -4.86 10.83 0.64
C SER A 292 -3.74 11.83 0.35
N LYS A 293 -4.05 13.11 0.44
CA LYS A 293 -3.08 14.20 0.35
C LYS A 293 -2.39 14.55 1.67
N VAL A 294 -2.72 13.86 2.76
CA VAL A 294 -2.20 14.16 4.10
C VAL A 294 -0.68 14.12 4.16
N GLY A 295 -0.04 13.16 3.48
CA GLY A 295 1.42 13.07 3.42
C GLY A 295 2.06 14.25 2.68
N GLU A 296 1.54 14.57 1.49
CA GLU A 296 2.02 15.72 0.69
C GLU A 296 1.82 17.04 1.45
N ASN A 297 0.65 17.24 2.05
CA ASN A 297 0.34 18.43 2.83
C ASN A 297 1.23 18.58 4.08
N ALA A 298 1.72 17.46 4.63
CA ALA A 298 2.70 17.44 5.72
C ALA A 298 4.15 17.65 5.25
N GLY A 299 4.39 17.90 3.95
CA GLY A 299 5.70 18.16 3.37
C GLY A 299 6.44 16.92 2.87
N VAL A 300 5.79 15.75 2.81
CA VAL A 300 6.39 14.55 2.23
C VAL A 300 6.43 14.68 0.71
N GLN A 301 7.61 14.54 0.14
CA GLN A 301 7.84 14.60 -1.30
C GLN A 301 7.27 13.38 -2.02
N LEU A 302 6.97 13.54 -3.31
CA LEU A 302 6.60 12.44 -4.19
C LEU A 302 7.77 12.06 -5.11
N TYR A 303 7.95 10.74 -5.30
CA TYR A 303 8.69 10.17 -6.41
C TYR A 303 7.67 9.53 -7.37
N GLY A 304 7.47 10.16 -8.53
CA GLY A 304 6.31 9.87 -9.36
C GLY A 304 5.03 10.19 -8.59
N ASN A 305 4.19 9.18 -8.39
CA ASN A 305 2.95 9.29 -7.61
C ASN A 305 3.04 8.68 -6.19
N LYS A 306 4.26 8.36 -5.70
CA LYS A 306 4.51 7.65 -4.43
C LYS A 306 5.19 8.56 -3.40
N LEU A 307 4.81 8.43 -2.14
CA LEU A 307 5.43 9.15 -1.02
C LEU A 307 6.89 8.71 -0.84
N ALA A 308 7.79 9.67 -0.74
CA ALA A 308 9.21 9.42 -0.51
C ALA A 308 9.44 8.58 0.74
N ALA A 309 10.19 7.49 0.62
CA ALA A 309 10.52 6.59 1.71
C ALA A 309 11.93 6.01 1.52
N ASP A 310 12.78 6.17 2.53
CA ASP A 310 14.13 5.58 2.54
C ASP A 310 14.07 4.16 3.09
N SER A 311 14.16 3.19 2.19
CA SER A 311 14.11 1.77 2.56
C SER A 311 15.28 1.37 3.47
N SER A 312 16.45 1.99 3.37
CA SER A 312 17.61 1.70 4.24
C SER A 312 17.40 2.17 5.67
N LYS A 313 16.46 3.11 5.89
CA LYS A 313 16.17 3.73 7.19
C LYS A 313 14.76 3.43 7.69
N GLY A 314 14.21 2.27 7.33
CA GLY A 314 12.91 1.82 7.80
C GLY A 314 11.73 2.58 7.22
N LEU A 315 11.86 3.06 5.99
CA LEU A 315 10.81 3.78 5.24
C LEU A 315 10.48 5.16 5.82
N VAL A 316 11.47 5.82 6.44
CA VAL A 316 11.32 7.22 6.84
C VAL A 316 11.25 8.10 5.59
N SER A 317 10.37 9.10 5.60
CA SER A 317 10.24 10.07 4.52
C SER A 317 11.33 11.15 4.59
N ASN A 318 11.30 12.12 3.68
CA ASN A 318 12.11 13.34 3.76
C ASN A 318 11.77 14.22 4.97
N VAL A 319 10.59 14.03 5.59
CA VAL A 319 10.18 14.71 6.83
C VAL A 319 10.57 13.84 8.03
N PRO A 320 11.56 14.22 8.85
CA PRO A 320 11.98 13.44 10.00
C PRO A 320 10.82 13.16 10.95
N GLY A 321 10.59 11.88 11.29
CA GLY A 321 9.48 11.47 12.16
C GLY A 321 8.22 11.03 11.42
N ILE A 322 8.13 11.25 10.10
CA ILE A 322 7.07 10.70 9.25
C ILE A 322 7.62 9.51 8.44
N PHE A 323 6.91 8.40 8.45
CA PHE A 323 7.21 7.17 7.71
C PHE A 323 6.09 6.92 6.70
N ALA A 324 6.42 6.39 5.50
CA ALA A 324 5.44 6.01 4.49
C ALA A 324 5.57 4.52 4.17
N ILE A 325 4.46 3.77 4.26
CA ILE A 325 4.46 2.31 4.17
C ILE A 325 3.35 1.79 3.23
N GLY A 326 3.48 0.52 2.83
CA GLY A 326 2.54 -0.12 1.92
C GLY A 326 2.55 0.53 0.55
N ASP A 327 1.44 0.43 -0.17
CA ASP A 327 1.32 0.94 -1.54
C ASP A 327 1.61 2.44 -1.69
N ALA A 328 1.46 3.22 -0.62
CA ALA A 328 1.69 4.67 -0.63
C ALA A 328 3.16 5.06 -0.83
N ASN A 329 4.11 4.18 -0.47
CA ASN A 329 5.53 4.49 -0.44
C ASN A 329 6.22 4.29 -1.80
N SER A 330 7.42 4.85 -1.95
CA SER A 330 8.19 4.90 -3.19
C SER A 330 9.02 3.65 -3.50
N ASP A 331 8.90 2.55 -2.77
CA ASP A 331 9.55 1.29 -3.13
C ASP A 331 8.86 0.55 -4.29
N ASN A 332 7.67 1.02 -4.64
CA ASN A 332 6.89 0.60 -5.81
C ASN A 332 6.45 -0.88 -5.81
N ILE A 333 6.31 -1.49 -4.64
CA ILE A 333 5.82 -2.85 -4.49
C ILE A 333 4.40 -2.81 -3.90
N THR A 334 3.46 -3.49 -4.54
CA THR A 334 2.03 -3.42 -4.19
C THR A 334 1.41 -4.80 -4.05
N ASN A 335 1.63 -5.46 -2.92
CA ASN A 335 0.94 -6.68 -2.52
C ASN A 335 0.80 -6.75 -1.00
N VAL A 336 -0.04 -7.65 -0.50
CA VAL A 336 -0.32 -7.77 0.93
C VAL A 336 0.91 -8.23 1.74
N PRO A 337 1.69 -9.24 1.31
CA PRO A 337 2.91 -9.63 2.01
C PRO A 337 3.92 -8.50 2.15
N HIS A 338 4.13 -7.71 1.08
CA HIS A 338 5.00 -6.55 1.14
C HIS A 338 4.44 -5.45 2.05
N ALA A 339 3.13 -5.20 2.01
CA ALA A 339 2.48 -4.27 2.92
C ALA A 339 2.72 -4.66 4.39
N PHE A 340 2.58 -5.93 4.74
CA PHE A 340 2.93 -6.44 6.07
C PHE A 340 4.40 -6.25 6.41
N PHE A 341 5.29 -6.58 5.48
CA PHE A 341 6.74 -6.41 5.67
C PHE A 341 7.11 -4.95 5.90
N SER A 342 6.60 -4.02 5.09
CA SER A 342 6.87 -2.59 5.21
C SER A 342 6.42 -2.04 6.57
N GLY A 343 5.23 -2.40 7.02
CA GLY A 343 4.71 -2.04 8.33
C GLY A 343 5.57 -2.58 9.48
N LYS A 344 5.91 -3.87 9.43
CA LYS A 344 6.78 -4.50 10.44
C LYS A 344 8.17 -3.88 10.48
N ARG A 345 8.76 -3.64 9.31
CA ARG A 345 10.07 -3.00 9.20
C ARG A 345 10.07 -1.61 9.83
N THR A 346 9.08 -0.79 9.49
CA THR A 346 8.92 0.55 10.07
C THR A 346 8.77 0.49 11.60
N ALA A 347 7.98 -0.44 12.13
CA ALA A 347 7.81 -0.60 13.58
C ALA A 347 9.14 -0.86 14.30
N VAL A 348 10.01 -1.69 13.72
CA VAL A 348 11.36 -1.99 14.29
C VAL A 348 12.25 -0.75 14.28
N PHE A 349 12.35 -0.07 13.12
CA PHE A 349 13.20 1.13 13.01
C PHE A 349 12.70 2.29 13.87
N LEU A 350 11.39 2.48 13.91
CA LEU A 350 10.75 3.51 14.71
C LEU A 350 11.01 3.27 16.20
N HIS A 351 10.86 2.02 16.68
CA HIS A 351 11.15 1.65 18.07
C HIS A 351 12.59 1.96 18.45
N GLY A 352 13.57 1.54 17.65
CA GLY A 352 14.99 1.76 17.91
C GLY A 352 15.42 3.26 17.94
N LYS A 353 14.61 4.15 17.38
CA LYS A 353 14.88 5.60 17.41
C LYS A 353 14.33 6.33 18.63
N TYR A 354 13.47 5.70 19.43
CA TYR A 354 12.95 6.32 20.65
C TYR A 354 13.99 6.39 21.77
N ASP A 355 14.89 5.43 21.82
CA ASP A 355 15.85 5.27 22.92
C ASP A 355 17.18 5.94 22.64
N VAL A 356 17.37 6.51 21.46
CA VAL A 356 18.52 7.36 21.17
C VAL A 356 18.21 8.74 21.73
N VAL A 357 18.66 8.97 22.98
CA VAL A 357 18.80 10.32 23.53
C VAL A 357 19.69 11.06 22.53
N GLN A 358 19.16 12.10 21.89
CA GLN A 358 19.95 12.95 21.03
C GLN A 358 20.99 13.64 21.93
N ASN A 359 22.23 13.09 21.94
CA ASN A 359 23.41 13.75 22.47
C ASN A 359 23.84 14.88 21.54
#